data_5c5c30b0496c3c86aa0a2588858608a8
#
_entry.id   5c5c30b0496c3c86aa0a2588858608a8
#
_cell.length_a   1.000
_cell.length_b   1.000
_cell.length_c   1.000
_cell.angle_alpha   90.00
_cell.angle_beta   90.00
_cell.angle_gamma   90.00
#
_symmetry.space_group_name_H-M   'P 1'
#
loop_
_entity.id
_entity.type
_entity.pdbx_description
1 polymer ?
#
loop_
_entity_poly.entity_id
_entity_poly.type
_entity_poly.pdbx_seq_one_letter_code
_entity_poly.pdbx_strand_id
1 'polypeptide(L)'
;MAEPRIRVSAILRWQGSVLLCRHEKDGREHWLLPGGGVNSGESLVDALHRELGEEVGIGEDVPVEGPVAIVDSISPVRSFAAKHVVHIIFAGDLTGRSLEAVTSRDAAVRGHRLFAPDELADVVLHPPIHRFLERWSPGDPAVYLGALWAP
;
A
#
# COMPACT_ATOMS: atom_id res chain seq x y z
N MET A 1 -3.28 16.06 19.88
CA MET A 1 -3.09 15.45 18.55
C MET A 1 -3.03 13.94 18.67
N ALA A 2 -3.59 13.25 17.71
CA ALA A 2 -3.47 11.80 17.65
C ALA A 2 -2.02 11.39 17.36
N GLU A 3 -1.63 10.24 17.89
CA GLU A 3 -0.31 9.66 17.60
C GLU A 3 -0.24 9.19 16.15
N PRO A 4 0.96 9.17 15.55
CA PRO A 4 1.13 8.59 14.24
C PRO A 4 0.71 7.13 14.19
N ARG A 5 0.00 6.74 13.15
CA ARG A 5 -0.35 5.34 12.90
C ARG A 5 0.71 4.72 12.00
N ILE A 6 1.02 3.47 12.25
CA ILE A 6 1.92 2.70 11.39
C ILE A 6 1.07 1.86 10.45
N ARG A 7 1.30 2.03 9.16
CA ARG A 7 0.70 1.23 8.11
C ARG A 7 1.79 0.48 7.35
N VAL A 8 1.60 -0.80 7.19
CA VAL A 8 2.47 -1.64 6.38
C VAL A 8 1.76 -1.97 5.08
N SER A 9 2.48 -1.95 3.97
CA SER A 9 1.93 -2.24 2.65
C SER A 9 2.98 -2.88 1.75
N ALA A 10 2.57 -3.34 0.58
CA ALA A 10 3.47 -3.99 -0.34
C ALA A 10 3.27 -3.55 -1.78
N ILE A 11 4.38 -3.39 -2.51
CA ILE A 11 4.38 -3.31 -3.96
C ILE A 11 4.29 -4.75 -4.44
N LEU A 12 3.10 -5.18 -4.84
CA LEU A 12 2.88 -6.53 -5.37
C LEU A 12 2.85 -6.45 -6.88
N ARG A 13 3.84 -7.06 -7.52
CA ARG A 13 4.01 -7.00 -8.98
C ARG A 13 3.60 -8.32 -9.62
N TRP A 14 2.91 -8.19 -10.73
CA TRP A 14 2.55 -9.30 -11.60
C TRP A 14 2.82 -8.89 -13.05
N GLN A 15 3.80 -9.54 -13.68
CA GLN A 15 4.20 -9.26 -15.06
C GLN A 15 4.44 -7.75 -15.33
N GLY A 16 5.13 -7.09 -14.40
CA GLY A 16 5.47 -5.66 -14.52
C GLY A 16 4.40 -4.68 -14.06
N SER A 17 3.17 -5.14 -13.84
CA SER A 17 2.09 -4.31 -13.30
C SER A 17 2.07 -4.35 -11.77
N VAL A 18 1.50 -3.32 -11.15
CA VAL A 18 1.39 -3.18 -9.70
C VAL A 18 -0.07 -3.33 -9.29
N LEU A 19 -0.31 -4.13 -8.24
CA LEU A 19 -1.64 -4.30 -7.69
C LEU A 19 -1.97 -3.15 -6.75
N LEU A 20 -3.10 -2.49 -7.00
CA LEU A 20 -3.63 -1.45 -6.12
C LEU A 20 -5.04 -1.83 -5.67
N CYS A 21 -5.40 -1.37 -4.47
CA CYS A 21 -6.72 -1.55 -3.90
C CYS A 21 -7.51 -0.26 -3.98
N ARG A 22 -8.75 -0.36 -4.43
CA ARG A 22 -9.66 0.77 -4.56
C ARG A 22 -10.39 1.00 -3.24
N HIS A 23 -10.33 2.22 -2.76
CA HIS A 23 -11.06 2.66 -1.58
C HIS A 23 -12.01 3.78 -1.97
N GLU A 24 -13.12 3.86 -1.28
CA GLU A 24 -14.08 4.95 -1.44
C GLU A 24 -14.29 5.61 -0.09
N LYS A 25 -14.14 6.93 -0.06
CA LYS A 25 -14.36 7.73 1.13
C LYS A 25 -15.03 9.03 0.75
N ASP A 26 -16.16 9.32 1.39
CA ASP A 26 -16.95 10.54 1.14
C ASP A 26 -17.31 10.72 -0.34
N GLY A 27 -17.65 9.59 -1.02
CA GLY A 27 -17.99 9.58 -2.44
C GLY A 27 -16.80 9.75 -3.37
N ARG A 28 -15.59 9.76 -2.87
CA ARG A 28 -14.37 9.88 -3.67
C ARG A 28 -13.60 8.58 -3.70
N GLU A 29 -13.19 8.20 -4.91
CA GLU A 29 -12.38 7.02 -5.15
C GLU A 29 -10.89 7.37 -5.05
N HIS A 30 -10.13 6.52 -4.38
CA HIS A 30 -8.69 6.61 -4.34
C HIS A 30 -8.10 5.21 -4.25
N TRP A 31 -6.84 5.10 -4.61
CA TRP A 31 -6.13 3.83 -4.67
C TRP A 31 -4.96 3.81 -3.69
N LEU A 32 -4.71 2.63 -3.13
CA LEU A 32 -3.60 2.42 -2.20
C LEU A 32 -2.89 1.11 -2.54
N LEU A 33 -1.63 1.03 -2.13
CA LEU A 33 -0.96 -0.27 -2.07
C LEU A 33 -1.70 -1.18 -1.08
N PRO A 34 -1.81 -2.48 -1.36
CA PRO A 34 -2.40 -3.43 -0.41
C PRO A 34 -1.66 -3.41 0.92
N GLY A 35 -2.40 -3.40 2.00
CA GLY A 35 -1.83 -3.35 3.34
C GLY A 35 -2.81 -2.81 4.36
N GLY A 36 -2.31 -2.45 5.53
CA GLY A 36 -3.14 -1.89 6.59
C GLY A 36 -2.36 -1.59 7.85
N GLY A 37 -3.08 -1.30 8.92
CA GLY A 37 -2.50 -0.93 10.21
C GLY A 37 -1.81 -2.10 10.91
N VAL A 38 -0.72 -1.78 11.61
CA VAL A 38 0.00 -2.73 12.44
C VAL A 38 -0.63 -2.73 13.83
N ASN A 39 -0.99 -3.90 14.33
CA ASN A 39 -1.51 -4.05 15.68
C ASN A 39 -0.35 -4.20 16.66
N SER A 40 -0.57 -3.75 17.90
CA SER A 40 0.42 -3.94 18.96
C SER A 40 0.75 -5.43 19.11
N GLY A 41 2.04 -5.74 19.18
CA GLY A 41 2.52 -7.12 19.31
C GLY A 41 2.73 -7.86 18.01
N GLU A 42 2.31 -7.30 16.87
CA GLU A 42 2.63 -7.86 15.56
C GLU A 42 3.96 -7.34 15.05
N SER A 43 4.76 -8.20 14.41
CA SER A 43 5.86 -7.72 13.57
C SER A 43 5.29 -7.05 12.31
N LEU A 44 6.10 -6.24 11.65
CA LEU A 44 5.68 -5.60 10.38
C LEU A 44 5.31 -6.65 9.33
N VAL A 45 6.08 -7.72 9.22
CA VAL A 45 5.82 -8.78 8.25
C VAL A 45 4.56 -9.56 8.59
N ASP A 46 4.33 -9.88 9.87
CA ASP A 46 3.10 -10.57 10.29
C ASP A 46 1.86 -9.72 10.02
N ALA A 47 1.93 -8.42 10.33
CA ALA A 47 0.85 -7.48 10.03
C ALA A 47 0.57 -7.44 8.52
N LEU A 48 1.63 -7.38 7.72
CA LEU A 48 1.50 -7.33 6.26
C LEU A 48 0.81 -8.59 5.74
N HIS A 49 1.24 -9.77 6.16
CA HIS A 49 0.62 -11.02 5.71
C HIS A 49 -0.84 -11.11 6.13
N ARG A 50 -1.16 -10.68 7.34
CA ARG A 50 -2.56 -10.65 7.80
C ARG A 50 -3.40 -9.70 6.92
N GLU A 51 -2.90 -8.50 6.68
CA GLU A 51 -3.63 -7.51 5.86
C GLU A 51 -3.78 -7.96 4.41
N LEU A 52 -2.76 -8.58 3.82
CA LEU A 52 -2.86 -9.13 2.46
C LEU A 52 -3.91 -10.23 2.39
N GLY A 53 -4.03 -11.07 3.43
CA GLY A 53 -5.08 -12.07 3.50
C GLY A 53 -6.47 -11.46 3.56
N GLU A 54 -6.66 -10.42 4.36
CA GLU A 54 -7.95 -9.74 4.54
C GLU A 54 -8.34 -8.93 3.31
N GLU A 55 -7.40 -8.20 2.73
CA GLU A 55 -7.66 -7.19 1.70
C GLU A 55 -7.71 -7.79 0.29
N VAL A 56 -6.81 -8.71 -0.02
CA VAL A 56 -6.68 -9.25 -1.38
C VAL A 56 -6.76 -10.78 -1.45
N GLY A 57 -7.01 -11.45 -0.33
CA GLY A 57 -7.17 -12.91 -0.29
C GLY A 57 -5.89 -13.70 -0.54
N ILE A 58 -4.75 -13.06 -0.53
CA ILE A 58 -3.42 -13.67 -0.59
C ILE A 58 -2.68 -13.27 0.69
N GLY A 59 -1.92 -14.13 1.27
CA GLY A 59 -1.36 -13.77 2.57
C GLY A 59 -0.05 -14.44 2.86
N GLU A 60 -0.10 -15.41 3.75
CA GLU A 60 1.05 -15.99 4.44
C GLU A 60 2.12 -16.58 3.52
N ASP A 61 1.74 -16.94 2.31
CA ASP A 61 2.63 -17.61 1.36
C ASP A 61 3.26 -16.66 0.33
N VAL A 62 2.99 -15.36 0.41
CA VAL A 62 3.64 -14.39 -0.46
C VAL A 62 4.98 -14.00 0.15
N PRO A 63 6.10 -14.36 -0.50
CA PRO A 63 7.40 -13.86 -0.04
C PRO A 63 7.46 -12.35 -0.20
N VAL A 64 7.88 -11.66 0.85
CA VAL A 64 8.07 -10.21 0.82
C VAL A 64 9.49 -9.86 1.22
N GLU A 65 10.01 -8.80 0.64
CA GLU A 65 11.33 -8.26 0.96
C GLU A 65 11.21 -6.79 1.33
N GLY A 66 12.13 -6.30 2.09
CA GLY A 66 12.18 -4.91 2.48
C GLY A 66 12.41 -4.71 3.97
N PRO A 67 12.07 -3.51 4.46
CA PRO A 67 11.36 -2.43 3.75
C PRO A 67 12.11 -1.88 2.54
N VAL A 68 11.35 -1.48 1.51
CA VAL A 68 11.92 -0.85 0.31
C VAL A 68 11.74 0.66 0.31
N ALA A 69 10.75 1.15 1.04
CA ALA A 69 10.52 2.58 1.19
C ALA A 69 9.77 2.89 2.49
N ILE A 70 9.98 4.09 2.98
CA ILE A 70 9.23 4.67 4.10
C ILE A 70 8.76 6.05 3.66
N VAL A 71 7.50 6.37 3.94
CA VAL A 71 6.93 7.67 3.63
C VAL A 71 6.02 8.13 4.77
N ASP A 72 6.12 9.41 5.12
CA ASP A 72 5.20 10.05 6.04
C ASP A 72 4.04 10.65 5.25
N SER A 73 2.81 10.35 5.66
CA SER A 73 1.62 11.00 5.12
C SER A 73 1.06 11.86 6.23
N ILE A 74 1.24 13.17 6.11
CA ILE A 74 0.89 14.12 7.16
C ILE A 74 -0.13 15.10 6.61
N SER A 75 -1.32 15.13 7.21
CA SER A 75 -2.35 16.08 6.87
C SER A 75 -1.86 17.51 7.13
N PRO A 76 -2.09 18.45 6.20
CA PRO A 76 -1.72 19.84 6.42
C PRO A 76 -2.56 20.54 7.51
N VAL A 77 -3.70 19.96 7.88
CA VAL A 77 -4.58 20.51 8.91
C VAL A 77 -4.07 20.15 10.29
N ARG A 78 -3.65 21.15 11.07
CA ARG A 78 -3.18 20.95 12.45
C ARG A 78 -4.35 21.05 13.43
N SER A 79 -5.08 19.95 13.59
CA SER A 79 -6.21 19.85 14.51
C SER A 79 -6.25 18.43 15.08
N PHE A 80 -7.24 18.16 15.95
CA PHE A 80 -7.47 16.80 16.41
C PHE A 80 -7.83 15.83 15.26
N ALA A 81 -8.33 16.37 14.15
CA ALA A 81 -8.62 15.58 12.96
C ALA A 81 -7.40 15.39 12.06
N ALA A 82 -6.27 16.02 12.39
CA ALA A 82 -5.03 15.86 11.62
C ALA A 82 -4.58 14.40 11.65
N LYS A 83 -4.22 13.89 10.49
CA LYS A 83 -3.77 12.50 10.33
C LYS A 83 -2.28 12.47 10.04
N HIS A 84 -1.62 11.55 10.69
CA HIS A 84 -0.23 11.22 10.39
C HIS A 84 -0.11 9.71 10.30
N VAL A 85 0.27 9.22 9.14
CA VAL A 85 0.50 7.79 8.91
C VAL A 85 1.94 7.60 8.44
N VAL A 86 2.66 6.72 9.12
CA VAL A 86 3.98 6.28 8.67
C VAL A 86 3.76 5.03 7.84
N HIS A 87 4.01 5.12 6.54
CA HIS A 87 3.90 3.99 5.63
C HIS A 87 5.25 3.28 5.52
N ILE A 88 5.24 1.99 5.81
CA ILE A 88 6.41 1.13 5.65
C ILE A 88 6.08 0.16 4.52
N ILE A 89 6.82 0.27 3.42
CA ILE A 89 6.49 -0.39 2.16
C ILE A 89 7.47 -1.54 1.91
N PHE A 90 6.92 -2.72 1.70
CA PHE A 90 7.64 -3.93 1.29
C PHE A 90 7.37 -4.21 -0.19
N ALA A 91 7.99 -5.23 -0.74
CA ALA A 91 7.76 -5.65 -2.10
C ALA A 91 7.59 -7.17 -2.18
N GLY A 92 6.76 -7.61 -3.10
CA GLY A 92 6.52 -9.03 -3.36
C GLY A 92 6.20 -9.27 -4.83
N ASP A 93 6.39 -10.51 -5.28
CA ASP A 93 6.14 -10.91 -6.66
C ASP A 93 5.00 -11.93 -6.69
N LEU A 94 3.98 -11.64 -7.49
CA LEU A 94 2.83 -12.51 -7.69
C LEU A 94 2.92 -13.33 -8.98
N THR A 95 4.02 -13.25 -9.72
CA THR A 95 4.22 -14.01 -10.96
C THR A 95 4.01 -15.49 -10.71
N GLY A 96 3.23 -16.14 -11.55
CA GLY A 96 2.88 -17.55 -11.40
C GLY A 96 1.62 -17.81 -10.59
N ARG A 97 1.01 -16.78 -10.01
CA ARG A 97 -0.27 -16.90 -9.29
C ARG A 97 -1.44 -16.55 -10.18
N SER A 98 -2.59 -17.16 -9.90
CA SER A 98 -3.85 -16.77 -10.51
C SER A 98 -4.44 -15.60 -9.73
N LEU A 99 -4.64 -14.48 -10.39
CA LEU A 99 -5.26 -13.31 -9.76
C LEU A 99 -6.79 -13.45 -9.62
N GLU A 100 -7.39 -14.43 -10.29
CA GLU A 100 -8.82 -14.71 -10.17
C GLU A 100 -9.19 -15.18 -8.75
N ALA A 101 -8.22 -15.75 -8.03
CA ALA A 101 -8.42 -16.18 -6.65
C ALA A 101 -8.27 -15.03 -5.64
N VAL A 102 -7.90 -13.84 -6.08
CA VAL A 102 -7.70 -12.69 -5.20
C VAL A 102 -9.06 -12.09 -4.85
N THR A 103 -9.41 -12.15 -3.58
CA THR A 103 -10.70 -11.66 -3.06
C THR A 103 -10.47 -10.78 -1.84
N SER A 104 -11.39 -9.82 -1.61
CA SER A 104 -11.32 -8.95 -0.44
C SER A 104 -12.36 -9.34 0.61
N ARG A 105 -11.97 -9.33 1.87
CA ARG A 105 -12.86 -9.48 3.02
C ARG A 105 -13.00 -8.18 3.82
N ASP A 106 -12.24 -7.16 3.44
CA ASP A 106 -12.31 -5.85 4.06
C ASP A 106 -13.41 -5.03 3.39
N ALA A 107 -14.39 -4.57 4.18
CA ALA A 107 -15.52 -3.78 3.68
C ALA A 107 -15.11 -2.42 3.12
N ALA A 108 -13.96 -1.88 3.52
CA ALA A 108 -13.46 -0.61 3.01
C ALA A 108 -12.90 -0.72 1.58
N VAL A 109 -12.47 -1.92 1.20
CA VAL A 109 -11.92 -2.18 -0.14
C VAL A 109 -13.05 -2.45 -1.11
N ARG A 110 -13.16 -1.63 -2.15
CA ARG A 110 -14.19 -1.74 -3.20
C ARG A 110 -13.71 -2.45 -4.46
N GLY A 111 -12.54 -3.05 -4.41
CA GLY A 111 -11.96 -3.79 -5.50
C GLY A 111 -10.45 -3.62 -5.53
N HIS A 112 -9.83 -4.33 -6.43
CA HIS A 112 -8.40 -4.23 -6.69
C HIS A 112 -8.15 -4.43 -8.18
N ARG A 113 -7.05 -3.87 -8.66
CA ARG A 113 -6.72 -3.88 -10.07
C ARG A 113 -5.21 -3.77 -10.26
N LEU A 114 -4.73 -4.40 -11.32
CA LEU A 114 -3.35 -4.23 -11.79
C LEU A 114 -3.23 -2.99 -12.65
N PHE A 115 -2.20 -2.22 -12.40
CA PHE A 115 -1.87 -1.03 -13.19
C PHE A 115 -0.49 -1.19 -13.80
N ALA A 116 -0.38 -1.00 -15.10
CA ALA A 116 0.91 -0.90 -15.76
C ALA A 116 1.59 0.43 -15.35
N PRO A 117 2.94 0.51 -15.41
CA PRO A 117 3.64 1.74 -15.00
C PRO A 117 3.14 3.00 -15.70
N ASP A 118 2.79 2.92 -16.96
CA ASP A 118 2.28 4.04 -17.74
C ASP A 118 0.84 4.45 -17.38
N GLU A 119 0.12 3.60 -16.65
CA GLU A 119 -1.23 3.91 -16.17
C GLU A 119 -1.23 4.65 -14.83
N LEU A 120 -0.11 4.67 -14.11
CA LEU A 120 -0.05 5.19 -12.74
C LEU A 120 -0.19 6.71 -12.66
N ALA A 121 0.20 7.45 -13.69
CA ALA A 121 0.24 8.90 -13.66
C ALA A 121 -1.14 9.54 -13.36
N ASP A 122 -2.21 8.92 -13.84
CA ASP A 122 -3.57 9.45 -13.73
C ASP A 122 -4.36 8.86 -12.55
N VAL A 123 -3.74 7.98 -11.75
CA VAL A 123 -4.39 7.34 -10.61
C VAL A 123 -4.38 8.29 -9.41
N VAL A 124 -5.53 8.40 -8.72
CA VAL A 124 -5.58 9.06 -7.41
C VAL A 124 -5.00 8.11 -6.39
N LEU A 125 -3.74 8.26 -6.09
CA LEU A 125 -2.96 7.35 -5.24
C LEU A 125 -2.64 8.01 -3.90
N HIS A 126 -2.86 7.28 -2.81
CA HIS A 126 -2.56 7.72 -1.45
C HIS A 126 -1.59 6.75 -0.78
N PRO A 127 -0.42 7.20 -0.29
CA PRO A 127 0.17 8.52 -0.52
C PRO A 127 0.59 8.69 -1.98
N PRO A 128 0.83 9.91 -2.45
CA PRO A 128 1.12 10.17 -3.86
C PRO A 128 2.57 9.80 -4.23
N ILE A 129 2.83 8.51 -4.35
CA ILE A 129 4.16 7.94 -4.62
C ILE A 129 4.29 7.46 -6.07
N HIS A 130 3.60 8.11 -7.00
CA HIS A 130 3.55 7.71 -8.42
C HIS A 130 4.94 7.53 -9.03
N ARG A 131 5.81 8.51 -8.86
CA ARG A 131 7.17 8.47 -9.42
C ARG A 131 8.00 7.33 -8.87
N PHE A 132 7.85 7.06 -7.57
CA PHE A 132 8.54 5.95 -6.95
C PHE A 132 8.08 4.62 -7.55
N LEU A 133 6.76 4.42 -7.66
CA LEU A 133 6.21 3.18 -8.23
C LEU A 133 6.60 2.98 -9.69
N GLU A 134 6.67 4.05 -10.47
CA GLU A 134 7.05 4.00 -11.88
C GLU A 134 8.51 3.57 -12.08
N ARG A 135 9.38 3.93 -11.14
CA ARG A 135 10.84 3.77 -11.27
C ARG A 135 11.43 2.65 -10.44
N TRP A 136 10.70 2.19 -9.43
CA TRP A 136 11.21 1.18 -8.53
C TRP A 136 11.44 -0.15 -9.25
N SER A 137 12.58 -0.79 -8.94
CA SER A 137 12.91 -2.14 -9.40
C SER A 137 13.45 -2.98 -8.25
N PRO A 138 13.25 -4.31 -8.27
CA PRO A 138 13.85 -5.19 -7.27
C PRO A 138 15.36 -4.97 -7.19
N GLY A 139 15.87 -4.90 -5.97
CA GLY A 139 17.28 -4.65 -5.72
C GLY A 139 17.65 -3.18 -5.52
N ASP A 140 16.74 -2.25 -5.78
CA ASP A 140 16.98 -0.85 -5.48
C ASP A 140 17.17 -0.66 -3.97
N PRO A 141 18.05 0.29 -3.54
CA PRO A 141 18.24 0.54 -2.13
C PRO A 141 16.98 1.10 -1.48
N ALA A 142 16.78 0.78 -0.20
CA ALA A 142 15.67 1.32 0.57
C ALA A 142 15.77 2.85 0.65
N VAL A 143 14.63 3.55 0.58
CA VAL A 143 14.60 5.00 0.50
C VAL A 143 13.53 5.58 1.43
N TYR A 144 13.85 6.73 2.03
CA TYR A 144 12.85 7.55 2.70
C TYR A 144 12.31 8.59 1.71
N LEU A 145 11.02 8.55 1.44
CA LEU A 145 10.38 9.42 0.44
C LEU A 145 9.94 10.77 1.02
N GLY A 146 10.14 10.99 2.30
CA GLY A 146 9.76 12.24 2.95
C GLY A 146 8.29 12.32 3.32
N ALA A 147 7.80 13.54 3.49
CA ALA A 147 6.40 13.80 3.86
C ALA A 147 5.60 14.12 2.59
N LEU A 148 4.63 13.28 2.28
CA LEU A 148 3.78 13.41 1.11
C LEU A 148 2.32 13.38 1.55
N TRP A 149 1.51 14.24 0.95
CA TRP A 149 0.08 14.29 1.22
C TRP A 149 -0.71 14.51 -0.06
N ALA A 150 -1.82 13.78 -0.19
CA ALA A 150 -2.83 14.03 -1.21
C ALA A 150 -4.19 14.20 -0.53
N PRO A 151 -4.97 15.19 -0.93
CA PRO A 151 -6.28 15.46 -0.34
C PRO A 151 -7.30 14.33 -0.59
#